data_833bf9750742678666b3240927cf8b56
#
_entry.id   833bf9750742678666b3240927cf8b56
#
_cell.length_a   1.000
_cell.length_b   1.000
_cell.length_c   1.000
_cell.angle_alpha   90.00
_cell.angle_beta   90.00
_cell.angle_gamma   90.00
#
_symmetry.space_group_name_H-M   'P 1'
#
loop_
_entity.id
_entity.type
_entity.pdbx_description
1 polymer ?
#
loop_
_entity_poly.entity_id
_entity_poly.type
_entity_poly.pdbx_seq_one_letter_code
_entity_poly.pdbx_strand_id
1 'polypeptide(L)' 'MKRFKIYMNDKYMESYSKLSEAEARVRIYERQDRYDRDVEGYTNPLPTYEIRK' A
#
# COMPACT_ATOMS: atom_id res chain seq x y z
N MET A 1 -17.51 4.64 -10.40
CA MET A 1 -16.21 4.28 -10.96
C MET A 1 -15.11 4.35 -9.91
N LYS A 2 -14.23 3.39 -9.89
CA LYS A 2 -13.09 3.39 -8.97
C LYS A 2 -11.97 4.21 -9.59
N ARG A 3 -11.74 5.41 -9.05
CA ARG A 3 -10.77 6.36 -9.59
C ARG A 3 -9.39 6.28 -8.96
N PHE A 4 -9.33 5.82 -7.72
CA PHE A 4 -8.09 5.85 -6.95
C PHE A 4 -7.46 4.46 -6.95
N LYS A 5 -6.39 4.33 -7.72
CA LYS A 5 -5.68 3.06 -7.92
C LYS A 5 -4.45 3.00 -7.03
N ILE A 6 -4.28 1.89 -6.33
CA ILE A 6 -3.11 1.69 -5.48
C ILE A 6 -2.08 0.86 -6.23
N TYR A 7 -0.85 1.38 -6.26
CA TYR A 7 0.30 0.71 -6.86
C TYR A 7 1.35 0.45 -5.80
N MET A 8 1.93 -0.74 -5.83
CA MET A 8 3.06 -1.11 -4.98
C MET A 8 4.25 -1.38 -5.89
N ASN A 9 5.32 -0.58 -5.77
CA ASN A 9 6.49 -0.66 -6.63
C ASN A 9 6.10 -0.64 -8.12
N ASP A 10 5.20 0.28 -8.49
CA ASP A 10 4.67 0.45 -9.84
C ASP A 10 3.78 -0.70 -10.34
N LYS A 11 3.42 -1.62 -9.46
CA LYS A 11 2.53 -2.72 -9.81
C LYS A 11 1.13 -2.46 -9.28
N TYR A 12 0.13 -2.55 -10.16
CA TYR A 12 -1.27 -2.36 -9.77
C TYR A 12 -1.71 -3.39 -8.74
N MET A 13 -2.37 -2.91 -7.68
CA MET A 13 -2.88 -3.76 -6.61
C MET A 13 -4.41 -3.79 -6.60
N GLU A 14 -5.00 -2.63 -6.36
CA GLU A 14 -6.46 -2.51 -6.25
C GLU A 14 -6.88 -1.07 -6.43
N SER A 15 -8.20 -0.83 -6.52
CA SER A 15 -8.73 0.52 -6.68
C SER A 15 -9.94 0.76 -5.80
N TYR A 16 -10.19 2.03 -5.48
CA TYR A 16 -11.29 2.47 -4.64
C TYR A 16 -11.99 3.69 -5.24
N SER A 17 -13.25 3.87 -4.86
CA SER A 17 -14.04 5.03 -5.32
C SER A 17 -13.68 6.32 -4.58
N LYS A 18 -13.15 6.19 -3.38
CA LYS A 18 -12.84 7.34 -2.52
C LYS A 18 -11.37 7.36 -2.16
N LEU A 19 -10.79 8.57 -2.17
CA LEU A 19 -9.40 8.76 -1.78
C LEU A 19 -9.16 8.32 -0.33
N SER A 20 -10.09 8.63 0.57
CA SER A 20 -9.96 8.24 1.98
C SER A 20 -9.87 6.73 2.17
N GLU A 21 -10.61 5.96 1.37
CA GLU A 21 -10.55 4.51 1.42
C GLU A 21 -9.20 3.99 0.91
N ALA A 22 -8.70 4.57 -0.19
CA ALA A 22 -7.41 4.20 -0.74
C ALA A 22 -6.28 4.49 0.25
N GLU A 23 -6.30 5.67 0.87
CA GLU A 23 -5.30 6.05 1.86
C GLU A 23 -5.33 5.13 3.09
N ALA A 24 -6.53 4.80 3.56
CA ALA A 24 -6.67 3.90 4.69
C ALA A 24 -6.07 2.52 4.38
N ARG A 25 -6.27 2.04 3.16
CA ARG A 25 -5.74 0.75 2.74
C ARG A 25 -4.22 0.76 2.65
N VAL A 26 -3.66 1.84 2.13
CA VAL A 26 -2.20 2.01 2.07
C VAL A 26 -1.60 1.97 3.48
N ARG A 27 -2.24 2.61 4.44
CA ARG A 27 -1.78 2.59 5.83
C ARG A 27 -1.77 1.18 6.42
N ILE A 28 -2.78 0.38 6.07
CA ILE A 28 -2.86 -1.01 6.52
C ILE A 28 -1.69 -1.81 5.95
N TYR A 29 -1.40 -1.65 4.65
CA TYR A 29 -0.28 -2.33 4.01
C TYR A 29 1.06 -1.91 4.62
N GLU A 30 1.26 -0.63 4.85
CA GLU A 30 2.49 -0.12 5.43
C GLU A 30 2.71 -0.65 6.85
N ARG A 31 1.65 -0.70 7.64
CA ARG A 31 1.71 -1.23 9.01
C ARG A 31 2.08 -2.71 8.98
N GLN A 32 1.47 -3.48 8.11
CA GLN A 32 1.75 -4.92 7.97
C GLN A 32 3.20 -5.16 7.57
N ASP A 33 3.69 -4.40 6.62
CA ASP A 33 5.07 -4.51 6.15
C ASP A 33 6.07 -4.20 7.25
N ARG A 34 5.80 -3.15 8.04
CA ARG A 34 6.65 -2.81 9.18
C ARG A 34 6.66 -3.90 10.24
N TYR A 35 5.51 -4.46 10.52
CA TYR A 35 5.38 -5.54 11.49
C TYR A 35 6.22 -6.74 11.06
N ASP A 36 6.08 -7.16 9.81
CA ASP A 36 6.84 -8.28 9.26
C ASP A 36 8.35 -8.02 9.35
N ARG A 37 8.76 -6.81 9.02
CA ARG A 37 10.17 -6.42 9.08
C ARG A 37 10.73 -6.47 10.50
N ASP A 38 9.98 -5.92 11.47
CA ASP A 38 10.44 -5.84 12.86
C ASP A 38 10.42 -7.20 13.55
N VAL A 39 9.41 -8.01 13.28
CA VAL A 39 9.23 -9.30 13.96
C VAL A 39 10.04 -10.40 13.31
N GLU A 40 10.04 -10.46 11.99
CA GLU A 40 10.72 -11.53 11.24
C GLU A 40 12.13 -11.17 10.77
N GLY A 41 12.54 -9.93 10.97
CA GLY A 41 13.90 -9.51 10.67
C GLY A 41 14.23 -9.43 9.19
N TYR A 42 13.24 -9.12 8.35
CA TYR A 42 13.50 -8.93 6.92
C TYR A 42 14.45 -7.77 6.68
N THR A 43 15.44 -7.99 5.86
CA THR A 43 16.44 -6.97 5.53
C THR A 43 16.12 -6.22 4.24
N ASN A 44 15.12 -6.67 3.50
CA ASN A 44 14.73 -6.01 2.24
C ASN A 44 14.05 -4.66 2.52
N PRO A 45 14.23 -3.66 1.65
CA PRO A 45 13.56 -2.38 1.81
C PRO A 45 12.03 -2.55 1.73
N LEU A 46 11.31 -1.71 2.48
CA LEU A 46 9.86 -1.73 2.45
C LEU A 46 9.37 -1.28 1.06
N PRO A 47 8.26 -1.86 0.58
CA PRO A 47 7.71 -1.45 -0.71
C PRO A 47 7.17 -0.02 -0.66
N THR A 48 7.14 0.62 -1.81
CA THR A 48 6.60 1.96 -1.96
C THR A 48 5.18 1.88 -2.49
N TYR A 49 4.26 2.57 -1.82
CA TYR A 49 2.87 2.61 -2.26
C TYR A 49 2.54 3.97 -2.86
N GLU A 50 1.73 3.95 -3.91
CA GLU A 50 1.33 5.16 -4.61
C GLU A 50 -0.14 5.07 -4.97
N ILE A 51 -0.86 6.19 -4.85
CA ILE A 51 -2.26 6.28 -5.26
C ILE A 51 -2.31 7.10 -6.54
N ARG A 52 -2.82 6.51 -7.60
CA ARG A 52 -2.98 7.16 -8.91
C ARG A 52 -4.45 7.28 -9.26
N LYS A 53 -4.79 8.38 -9.87
CA LYS A 53 -6.15 8.62 -10.35
C LYS A 53 -6.37 7.99 -11.72
#